data_2e4e990b8a34fa5f068e4cb9c62a57aa
#
_entry.id   2e4e990b8a34fa5f068e4cb9c62a57aa
#
_cell.length_a   1.000
_cell.length_b   1.000
_cell.length_c   1.000
_cell.angle_alpha   90.00
_cell.angle_beta   90.00
_cell.angle_gamma   90.00
#
_symmetry.space_group_name_H-M   'P 1'
#
loop_
_entity.id
_entity.type
_entity.pdbx_description
1 polymer ?
#
loop_
_entity_poly.entity_id
_entity_poly.type
_entity_poly.pdbx_seq_one_letter_code
_entity_poly.pdbx_strand_id
1 'polypeptide(L)'
;ILPKSSSFELRENHHNRTTAEDINHILGTSKLNRKEYNLLLMKYIDDNSSRSSLFDELFDETCEIFLKKEMPKEQGLIRKFLNTAIVESVVERCFVCNGTGVIKTTSSIEDCVHCNKGMFVYDDQVRSHMMKISKKVFLKYKKQYNQIIEKINQIEISALSKIGDT
;
A
#
# COMPACT_ATOMS: atom_id res chain seq x y z
N ILE A 1 8.65 12.77 -1.33
CA ILE A 1 9.12 11.93 -0.20
C ILE A 1 7.87 11.38 0.44
N LEU A 2 7.58 10.09 0.24
CA LEU A 2 6.46 9.42 0.89
C LEU A 2 6.80 9.19 2.37
N PRO A 3 5.88 9.43 3.30
CA PRO A 3 6.14 9.21 4.71
C PRO A 3 6.34 7.72 5.00
N LYS A 4 7.32 7.40 5.83
CA LYS A 4 7.60 6.03 6.26
C LYS A 4 6.41 5.43 6.98
N SER A 5 6.03 4.20 6.62
CA SER A 5 4.97 3.44 7.29
C SER A 5 5.32 3.19 8.77
N SER A 6 4.34 3.38 9.66
CA SER A 6 4.54 3.33 11.12
C SER A 6 4.37 1.95 11.75
N SER A 7 4.07 0.94 10.95
CA SER A 7 3.75 -0.39 11.48
C SER A 7 4.97 -1.16 12.04
N PHE A 8 6.19 -0.64 11.85
CA PHE A 8 7.42 -1.16 12.43
C PHE A 8 8.01 -0.25 13.52
N GLU A 9 7.18 0.49 14.26
CA GLU A 9 7.62 1.03 15.54
C GLU A 9 7.66 -0.13 16.56
N LEU A 10 8.75 -0.89 16.53
CA LEU A 10 9.19 -1.63 17.69
C LEU A 10 9.31 -0.63 18.84
N ARG A 11 8.55 -0.86 19.92
CA ARG A 11 8.52 -0.03 21.13
C ARG A 11 9.91 0.51 21.44
N GLU A 12 10.02 1.82 21.62
CA GLU A 12 11.22 2.51 22.05
C GLU A 12 11.76 1.93 23.35
N ASN A 13 12.63 0.95 23.21
CA ASN A 13 13.70 0.74 24.17
C ASN A 13 14.94 1.36 23.55
N HIS A 14 15.54 2.31 24.22
CA HIS A 14 16.53 3.31 23.79
C HIS A 14 17.84 2.81 23.12
N HIS A 15 17.93 1.56 22.64
CA HIS A 15 19.18 1.01 22.09
C HIS A 15 19.12 0.33 20.71
N ASN A 16 17.95 0.12 20.10
CA ASN A 16 17.90 -0.51 18.76
C ASN A 16 16.92 0.20 17.83
N ARG A 17 17.38 1.29 17.20
CA ARG A 17 16.72 1.77 15.97
C ARG A 17 17.09 0.77 14.87
N THR A 18 16.12 -0.08 14.49
CA THR A 18 16.26 -0.91 13.30
C THR A 18 16.52 0.00 12.10
N THR A 19 17.68 -0.13 11.51
CA THR A 19 18.08 0.67 10.33
C THR A 19 17.49 0.07 9.06
N ALA A 20 17.50 0.82 7.97
CA ALA A 20 17.14 0.29 6.66
C ALA A 20 18.04 -0.89 6.25
N GLU A 21 19.29 -0.91 6.71
CA GLU A 21 20.25 -1.99 6.50
C GLU A 21 19.84 -3.26 7.25
N ASP A 22 19.40 -3.12 8.51
CA ASP A 22 18.90 -4.24 9.30
C ASP A 22 17.66 -4.86 8.65
N ILE A 23 16.74 -4.03 8.17
CA ILE A 23 15.55 -4.50 7.44
C ILE A 23 15.95 -5.20 6.15
N ASN A 24 16.87 -4.64 5.37
CA ASN A 24 17.39 -5.29 4.16
C ASN A 24 18.05 -6.64 4.46
N HIS A 25 18.80 -6.73 5.56
CA HIS A 25 19.40 -7.99 5.98
C HIS A 25 18.33 -9.03 6.34
N ILE A 26 17.35 -8.65 7.13
CA ILE A 26 16.22 -9.52 7.51
C ILE A 26 15.48 -10.00 6.27
N LEU A 27 15.14 -9.10 5.35
CA LEU A 27 14.45 -9.44 4.12
C LEU A 27 15.27 -10.34 3.20
N GLY A 28 16.60 -10.13 3.14
CA GLY A 28 17.51 -10.92 2.34
C GLY A 28 17.77 -12.34 2.88
N THR A 29 17.63 -12.54 4.20
CA THR A 29 17.81 -13.86 4.86
C THR A 29 16.50 -14.64 4.97
N SER A 30 15.36 -13.99 4.89
CA SER A 30 14.04 -14.61 4.96
C SER A 30 13.71 -15.33 3.65
N LYS A 31 13.00 -16.47 3.73
CA LYS A 31 12.56 -17.25 2.56
C LYS A 31 11.36 -16.61 1.85
N LEU A 32 11.46 -15.32 1.53
CA LEU A 32 10.43 -14.57 0.84
C LEU A 32 10.43 -14.89 -0.66
N ASN A 33 9.23 -15.01 -1.24
CA ASN A 33 9.12 -14.98 -2.69
C ASN A 33 9.24 -13.52 -3.19
N ARG A 34 9.36 -13.34 -4.51
CA ARG A 34 9.61 -12.04 -5.11
C ARG A 34 8.49 -11.01 -4.84
N LYS A 35 7.22 -11.43 -4.84
CA LYS A 35 6.09 -10.55 -4.52
C LYS A 35 6.13 -10.06 -3.07
N GLU A 36 6.38 -10.98 -2.15
CA GLU A 36 6.53 -10.69 -0.73
C GLU A 36 7.69 -9.72 -0.48
N TYR A 37 8.85 -9.99 -1.08
CA TYR A 37 10.03 -9.15 -0.96
C TYR A 37 9.79 -7.74 -1.50
N ASN A 38 9.27 -7.61 -2.73
CA ASN A 38 9.01 -6.31 -3.33
C ASN A 38 7.96 -5.50 -2.55
N LEU A 39 6.91 -6.15 -2.04
CA LEU A 39 5.89 -5.47 -1.23
C LEU A 39 6.49 -4.91 0.07
N LEU A 40 7.31 -5.69 0.77
CA LEU A 40 7.93 -5.24 2.02
C LEU A 40 8.99 -4.15 1.78
N LEU A 41 9.76 -4.21 0.69
CA LEU A 41 10.67 -3.13 0.32
C LEU A 41 9.94 -1.80 0.10
N MET A 42 8.81 -1.85 -0.62
CA MET A 42 7.99 -0.65 -0.82
C MET A 42 7.42 -0.11 0.48
N LYS A 43 6.89 -0.99 1.34
CA LYS A 43 6.15 -0.58 2.53
C LYS A 43 7.06 -0.10 3.66
N TYR A 44 8.21 -0.73 3.85
CA TYR A 44 9.07 -0.50 5.02
C TYR A 44 10.38 0.21 4.71
N ILE A 45 10.86 0.15 3.47
CA ILE A 45 12.11 0.79 3.04
C ILE A 45 11.87 1.97 2.11
N ASP A 46 10.62 2.17 1.65
CA ASP A 46 10.24 3.22 0.70
C ASP A 46 10.93 3.05 -0.68
N ASP A 47 11.19 1.79 -1.06
CA ASP A 47 11.79 1.48 -2.36
C ASP A 47 10.77 1.51 -3.49
N ASN A 48 10.68 2.67 -4.13
CA ASN A 48 9.78 2.86 -5.28
C ASN A 48 10.19 2.05 -6.52
N SER A 49 11.43 1.56 -6.60
CA SER A 49 11.88 0.74 -7.75
C SER A 49 11.20 -0.64 -7.75
N SER A 50 10.90 -1.18 -6.58
CA SER A 50 10.17 -2.43 -6.39
C SER A 50 8.72 -2.38 -6.86
N ARG A 51 8.15 -1.17 -7.04
CA ARG A 51 6.76 -0.98 -7.48
C ARG A 51 6.49 -1.57 -8.86
N SER A 52 7.37 -1.32 -9.82
CA SER A 52 7.22 -1.85 -11.18
C SER A 52 7.26 -3.39 -11.17
N SER A 53 8.20 -3.95 -10.44
CA SER A 53 8.35 -5.40 -10.30
C SER A 53 7.11 -6.03 -9.66
N LEU A 54 6.62 -5.46 -8.55
CA LEU A 54 5.41 -5.96 -7.88
C LEU A 54 4.18 -5.84 -8.78
N PHE A 55 4.07 -4.71 -9.53
CA PHE A 55 2.99 -4.50 -10.47
C PHE A 55 2.97 -5.59 -11.56
N ASP A 56 4.11 -5.84 -12.19
CA ASP A 56 4.20 -6.83 -13.28
C ASP A 56 3.86 -8.24 -12.79
N GLU A 57 4.29 -8.60 -11.58
CA GLU A 57 4.00 -9.90 -10.98
C GLU A 57 2.53 -10.10 -10.57
N LEU A 58 1.81 -9.02 -10.26
CA LEU A 58 0.40 -9.07 -9.88
C LEU A 58 -0.54 -8.85 -11.06
N PHE A 59 -0.03 -8.36 -12.20
CA PHE A 59 -0.89 -7.93 -13.30
C PHE A 59 -1.68 -9.08 -13.92
N ASP A 60 -1.06 -10.22 -14.19
CA ASP A 60 -1.73 -11.38 -14.80
C ASP A 60 -2.83 -11.93 -13.87
N GLU A 61 -2.53 -12.06 -12.58
CA GLU A 61 -3.50 -12.51 -11.59
C GLU A 61 -4.65 -11.51 -11.41
N THR A 62 -4.36 -10.22 -11.57
CA THR A 62 -5.38 -9.16 -11.56
C THR A 62 -6.25 -9.27 -12.80
N CYS A 63 -5.68 -9.53 -13.96
CA CYS A 63 -6.45 -9.78 -15.18
C CYS A 63 -7.43 -10.96 -15.00
N GLU A 64 -7.03 -12.04 -14.35
CA GLU A 64 -7.91 -13.17 -14.06
C GLU A 64 -9.10 -12.80 -13.17
N ILE A 65 -8.90 -11.94 -12.17
CA ILE A 65 -9.99 -11.44 -11.32
C ILE A 65 -11.05 -10.70 -12.14
N PHE A 66 -10.60 -9.98 -13.16
CA PHE A 66 -11.50 -9.21 -14.02
C PHE A 66 -12.10 -10.06 -15.15
N LEU A 67 -11.37 -11.00 -15.74
CA LEU A 67 -11.86 -11.88 -16.83
C LEU A 67 -13.04 -12.75 -16.41
N LYS A 68 -13.14 -13.14 -15.14
CA LYS A 68 -14.28 -13.89 -14.59
C LYS A 68 -15.61 -13.13 -14.67
N LYS A 69 -15.63 -11.88 -15.11
CA LYS A 69 -16.80 -11.01 -15.12
C LYS A 69 -16.89 -10.14 -16.38
N GLU A 70 -16.84 -10.74 -17.59
CA GLU A 70 -17.12 -10.04 -18.87
C GLU A 70 -16.68 -8.55 -18.88
N MET A 71 -15.41 -8.30 -18.56
CA MET A 71 -14.90 -6.95 -18.58
C MET A 71 -14.50 -6.51 -19.98
N PRO A 72 -14.68 -5.21 -20.29
CA PRO A 72 -14.14 -4.67 -21.53
C PRO A 72 -12.64 -4.94 -21.57
N LYS A 73 -12.14 -5.27 -22.75
CA LYS A 73 -10.73 -5.56 -23.06
C LYS A 73 -9.76 -4.39 -22.80
N GLU A 74 -10.12 -3.46 -21.93
CA GLU A 74 -9.34 -2.27 -21.60
C GLU A 74 -8.33 -2.60 -20.50
N GLN A 75 -7.22 -3.20 -20.88
CA GLN A 75 -6.06 -3.38 -19.99
C GLN A 75 -5.68 -2.09 -19.24
N GLY A 76 -5.93 -0.92 -19.84
CA GLY A 76 -5.71 0.36 -19.20
C GLY A 76 -6.52 0.58 -17.92
N LEU A 77 -7.75 0.07 -17.85
CA LEU A 77 -8.57 0.17 -16.65
C LEU A 77 -8.04 -0.78 -15.55
N ILE A 78 -7.70 -2.02 -15.90
CA ILE A 78 -7.13 -2.99 -14.96
C ILE A 78 -5.83 -2.45 -14.35
N ARG A 79 -4.96 -1.84 -15.16
CA ARG A 79 -3.73 -1.18 -14.70
C ARG A 79 -4.00 -0.08 -13.66
N LYS A 80 -5.05 0.73 -13.87
CA LYS A 80 -5.44 1.77 -12.91
C LYS A 80 -5.88 1.18 -11.57
N PHE A 81 -6.69 0.12 -11.60
CA PHE A 81 -7.15 -0.58 -10.41
C PHE A 81 -5.98 -1.18 -9.62
N LEU A 82 -5.10 -1.92 -10.28
CA LEU A 82 -3.93 -2.53 -9.63
C LEU A 82 -2.98 -1.47 -9.06
N ASN A 83 -2.66 -0.43 -9.84
CA ASN A 83 -1.79 0.65 -9.37
C ASN A 83 -2.34 1.34 -8.12
N THR A 84 -3.64 1.62 -8.08
CA THR A 84 -4.28 2.27 -6.93
C THR A 84 -4.30 1.33 -5.73
N ALA A 85 -4.55 0.04 -5.93
CA ALA A 85 -4.53 -0.94 -4.86
C ALA A 85 -3.13 -1.10 -4.24
N ILE A 86 -2.07 -1.12 -5.05
CA ILE A 86 -0.69 -1.14 -4.55
C ILE A 86 -0.40 0.12 -3.71
N VAL A 87 -0.77 1.31 -4.22
CA VAL A 87 -0.56 2.56 -3.46
C VAL A 87 -1.32 2.54 -2.15
N GLU A 88 -2.60 2.15 -2.14
CA GLU A 88 -3.42 2.07 -0.94
C GLU A 88 -2.83 1.11 0.10
N SER A 89 -2.25 -0.02 -0.35
CA SER A 89 -1.66 -1.01 0.55
C SER A 89 -0.32 -0.60 1.14
N VAL A 90 0.38 0.36 0.50
CA VAL A 90 1.70 0.84 0.94
C VAL A 90 1.61 2.16 1.71
N VAL A 91 0.72 3.06 1.28
CA VAL A 91 0.60 4.41 1.85
C VAL A 91 -0.50 4.43 2.90
N GLU A 92 -0.14 4.22 4.16
CA GLU A 92 -1.07 4.24 5.28
C GLU A 92 -1.16 5.62 5.93
N ARG A 93 -0.06 6.38 5.94
CA ARG A 93 0.00 7.70 6.58
C ARG A 93 -0.52 8.81 5.69
N CYS A 94 -1.23 9.73 6.29
CA CYS A 94 -1.67 10.95 5.62
C CYS A 94 -0.48 11.82 5.23
N PHE A 95 -0.32 12.08 3.95
CA PHE A 95 0.76 12.93 3.43
C PHE A 95 0.56 14.42 3.74
N VAL A 96 -0.66 14.88 4.06
CA VAL A 96 -0.95 16.29 4.38
C VAL A 96 -0.41 16.65 5.75
N CYS A 97 -0.61 15.81 6.77
CA CYS A 97 -0.12 16.02 8.12
C CYS A 97 1.10 15.15 8.48
N ASN A 98 1.66 14.41 7.53
CA ASN A 98 2.77 13.48 7.74
C ASN A 98 2.50 12.45 8.85
N GLY A 99 1.23 12.01 8.96
CA GLY A 99 0.83 11.01 9.94
C GLY A 99 0.58 11.53 11.36
N THR A 100 0.72 12.83 11.61
CA THR A 100 0.52 13.41 12.96
C THR A 100 -0.95 13.53 13.37
N GLY A 101 -1.88 13.51 12.41
CA GLY A 101 -3.30 13.75 12.64
C GLY A 101 -3.67 15.22 12.79
N VAL A 102 -2.69 16.11 12.91
CA VAL A 102 -2.90 17.56 13.14
C VAL A 102 -2.09 18.39 12.17
N ILE A 103 -2.61 19.58 11.87
CA ILE A 103 -1.93 20.60 11.06
C ILE A 103 -1.58 21.75 11.99
N LYS A 104 -0.30 22.09 12.06
CA LYS A 104 0.19 23.26 12.80
C LYS A 104 0.22 24.47 11.88
N THR A 105 -0.53 25.50 12.24
CA THR A 105 -0.43 26.82 11.65
C THR A 105 0.36 27.74 12.58
N THR A 106 0.66 28.97 12.18
CA THR A 106 1.38 29.95 13.01
C THR A 106 0.60 30.35 14.26
N SER A 107 -0.71 30.12 14.29
CA SER A 107 -1.62 30.57 15.35
C SER A 107 -2.43 29.47 16.03
N SER A 108 -2.50 28.27 15.44
CA SER A 108 -3.37 27.18 15.93
C SER A 108 -2.79 25.79 15.62
N ILE A 109 -3.30 24.81 16.37
CA ILE A 109 -3.15 23.39 16.05
C ILE A 109 -4.56 22.89 15.77
N GLU A 110 -4.79 22.36 14.58
CA GLU A 110 -6.11 21.90 14.13
C GLU A 110 -6.06 20.44 13.67
N ASP A 111 -7.14 19.72 13.84
CA ASP A 111 -7.24 18.35 13.34
C ASP A 111 -7.12 18.31 11.81
N CYS A 112 -6.38 17.35 11.30
CA CYS A 112 -6.25 17.17 9.86
C CYS A 112 -7.56 16.62 9.26
N VAL A 113 -8.20 17.40 8.41
CA VAL A 113 -9.47 17.03 7.75
C VAL A 113 -9.31 15.96 6.66
N HIS A 114 -8.08 15.63 6.27
CA HIS A 114 -7.77 14.68 5.19
C HIS A 114 -7.50 13.26 5.68
N CYS A 115 -7.55 13.00 6.97
CA CYS A 115 -7.21 11.70 7.54
C CYS A 115 -8.00 11.42 8.83
N ASN A 116 -7.89 10.18 9.30
CA ASN A 116 -8.35 9.79 10.62
C ASN A 116 -7.13 9.59 11.52
N LYS A 117 -6.88 10.53 12.43
CA LYS A 117 -5.76 10.48 13.40
C LYS A 117 -4.39 10.15 12.75
N GLY A 118 -4.12 10.75 11.60
CA GLY A 118 -2.86 10.54 10.87
C GLY A 118 -2.90 9.44 9.80
N MET A 119 -3.90 8.56 9.81
CA MET A 119 -4.06 7.51 8.81
C MET A 119 -4.89 8.02 7.63
N PHE A 120 -4.39 7.87 6.41
CA PHE A 120 -5.10 8.30 5.22
C PHE A 120 -6.35 7.43 4.98
N VAL A 121 -7.47 8.07 4.66
CA VAL A 121 -8.75 7.37 4.44
C VAL A 121 -9.00 7.21 2.95
N TYR A 122 -8.99 5.98 2.49
CA TYR A 122 -9.31 5.62 1.10
C TYR A 122 -10.79 5.31 0.96
N ASP A 123 -11.61 6.34 0.76
CA ASP A 123 -13.00 6.16 0.40
C ASP A 123 -13.19 5.95 -1.12
N ASP A 124 -14.43 5.65 -1.55
CA ASP A 124 -14.74 5.39 -2.95
C ASP A 124 -14.50 6.61 -3.86
N GLN A 125 -14.57 7.81 -3.32
CA GLN A 125 -14.33 9.04 -4.06
C GLN A 125 -12.83 9.26 -4.26
N VAL A 126 -12.02 9.08 -3.22
CA VAL A 126 -10.56 9.14 -3.29
C VAL A 126 -10.03 8.11 -4.28
N ARG A 127 -10.48 6.86 -4.18
CA ARG A 127 -10.08 5.77 -5.08
C ARG A 127 -10.40 6.10 -6.54
N SER A 128 -11.63 6.52 -6.82
CA SER A 128 -12.03 6.87 -8.19
C SER A 128 -11.25 8.06 -8.74
N HIS A 129 -10.93 9.05 -7.91
CA HIS A 129 -10.10 10.19 -8.29
C HIS A 129 -8.66 9.77 -8.59
N MET A 130 -8.04 8.94 -7.77
CA MET A 130 -6.69 8.41 -8.00
C MET A 130 -6.60 7.64 -9.33
N MET A 131 -7.63 6.88 -9.67
CA MET A 131 -7.72 6.14 -10.94
C MET A 131 -8.05 7.03 -12.14
N LYS A 132 -8.45 8.28 -11.92
CA LYS A 132 -8.99 9.19 -12.95
C LYS A 132 -10.15 8.54 -13.73
N ILE A 133 -11.12 7.99 -13.00
CA ILE A 133 -12.36 7.41 -13.50
C ILE A 133 -13.56 7.99 -12.73
N SER A 134 -14.77 7.86 -13.31
CA SER A 134 -15.97 8.26 -12.59
C SER A 134 -16.28 7.31 -11.43
N LYS A 135 -16.87 7.85 -10.35
CA LYS A 135 -17.32 7.03 -9.20
C LYS A 135 -18.27 5.89 -9.64
N LYS A 136 -19.12 6.14 -10.66
CA LYS A 136 -20.01 5.12 -11.22
C LYS A 136 -19.23 3.92 -11.79
N VAL A 137 -18.14 4.20 -12.50
CA VAL A 137 -17.26 3.15 -13.05
C VAL A 137 -16.56 2.40 -11.92
N PHE A 138 -16.04 3.10 -10.93
CA PHE A 138 -15.43 2.47 -9.76
C PHE A 138 -16.41 1.53 -9.05
N LEU A 139 -17.62 2.00 -8.72
CA LEU A 139 -18.63 1.21 -8.02
C LEU A 139 -19.01 -0.06 -8.77
N LYS A 140 -19.06 -0.02 -10.11
CA LYS A 140 -19.31 -1.20 -10.94
C LYS A 140 -18.30 -2.33 -10.69
N TYR A 141 -17.05 -1.98 -10.41
CA TYR A 141 -15.94 -2.94 -10.26
C TYR A 141 -15.34 -2.96 -8.83
N LYS A 142 -16.04 -2.35 -7.87
CA LYS A 142 -15.59 -2.27 -6.47
C LYS A 142 -15.30 -3.65 -5.86
N LYS A 143 -16.09 -4.67 -6.22
CA LYS A 143 -15.87 -6.05 -5.72
C LYS A 143 -14.52 -6.60 -6.18
N GLN A 144 -14.16 -6.39 -7.44
CA GLN A 144 -12.87 -6.80 -8.00
C GLN A 144 -11.72 -6.02 -7.35
N TYR A 145 -11.91 -4.72 -7.13
CA TYR A 145 -10.95 -3.90 -6.40
C TYR A 145 -10.66 -4.45 -5.01
N ASN A 146 -11.68 -4.77 -4.25
CA ASN A 146 -11.53 -5.33 -2.91
C ASN A 146 -10.80 -6.69 -2.93
N GLN A 147 -11.02 -7.50 -3.97
CA GLN A 147 -10.28 -8.77 -4.14
C GLN A 147 -8.79 -8.54 -4.39
N ILE A 148 -8.42 -7.48 -5.11
CA ILE A 148 -7.01 -7.11 -5.31
C ILE A 148 -6.39 -6.68 -3.97
N ILE A 149 -7.05 -5.80 -3.22
CA ILE A 149 -6.59 -5.36 -1.89
C ILE A 149 -6.41 -6.56 -0.95
N GLU A 150 -7.40 -7.45 -0.89
CA GLU A 150 -7.33 -8.65 -0.04
C GLU A 150 -6.13 -9.53 -0.44
N LYS A 151 -5.88 -9.70 -1.73
CA LYS A 151 -4.74 -10.46 -2.22
C LYS A 151 -3.40 -9.85 -1.81
N ILE A 152 -3.26 -8.52 -1.92
CA ILE A 152 -2.04 -7.84 -1.47
C ILE A 152 -1.86 -7.99 0.04
N ASN A 153 -2.94 -7.87 0.83
CA ASN A 153 -2.88 -8.09 2.27
C ASN A 153 -2.46 -9.53 2.62
N GLN A 154 -2.92 -10.53 1.88
CA GLN A 154 -2.51 -11.92 2.07
C GLN A 154 -1.02 -12.13 1.78
N ILE A 155 -0.48 -11.47 0.77
CA ILE A 155 0.96 -11.48 0.47
C ILE A 155 1.75 -10.89 1.66
N GLU A 156 1.30 -9.76 2.22
CA GLU A 156 1.93 -9.16 3.39
C GLU A 156 1.89 -10.07 4.62
N ILE A 157 0.73 -10.64 4.93
CA ILE A 157 0.56 -11.57 6.07
C ILE A 157 1.51 -12.77 5.91
N SER A 158 1.55 -13.36 4.71
CA SER A 158 2.46 -14.48 4.40
C SER A 158 3.93 -14.09 4.58
N ALA A 159 4.31 -12.90 4.12
CA ALA A 159 5.67 -12.40 4.24
C ALA A 159 6.07 -12.18 5.71
N LEU A 160 5.21 -11.53 6.48
CA LEU A 160 5.46 -11.24 7.90
C LEU A 160 5.54 -12.52 8.75
N SER A 161 4.73 -13.55 8.45
CA SER A 161 4.84 -14.84 9.15
C SER A 161 6.20 -15.51 8.93
N LYS A 162 6.74 -15.46 7.70
CA LYS A 162 8.06 -16.04 7.39
C LYS A 162 9.22 -15.31 8.06
N ILE A 163 9.07 -14.01 8.33
CA ILE A 163 10.07 -13.23 9.07
C ILE A 163 10.02 -13.55 10.57
N GLY A 164 8.81 -13.76 11.12
CA GLY A 164 8.63 -14.08 12.53
C GLY A 164 9.13 -15.49 12.92
N ASP A 165 9.26 -16.39 11.95
CA ASP A 165 9.74 -17.77 12.14
C ASP A 165 11.28 -17.90 11.98
N THR A 166 12.00 -16.78 11.71
CA THR A 166 13.46 -16.73 11.60
C THR A 166 14.09 -16.16 12.86
#